data_1d21e67501227ebc8357c9e93402c35f
#
_entry.id   1d21e67501227ebc8357c9e93402c35f
#
_cell.length_a   1.000
_cell.length_b   1.000
_cell.length_c   1.000
_cell.angle_alpha   90.00
_cell.angle_beta   90.00
_cell.angle_gamma   90.00
#
_symmetry.space_group_name_H-M   'P 1'
#
loop_
_entity.id
_entity.type
_entity.pdbx_description
1 polymer ?
#
loop_
_entity_poly.entity_id
_entity_poly.type
_entity_poly.pdbx_seq_one_letter_code
_entity_poly.pdbx_strand_id
1 'polypeptide(L)'
;MAYFERIGYTQNVVILTQPQGYRKEKNQLLPLIRVKYRHYPNLVKALEVRHLMYNAELDLIQEQEKRGDLFVIRPHSSLPVKRMEKDPAKLKTCYELGRQAAETARERLLAFLKK
;
A
#
# COMPACT_ATOMS: atom_id res chain seq x y z
N MET A 1 9.92 0.87 -2.72
CA MET A 1 10.96 0.18 -1.92
C MET A 1 12.29 0.18 -2.66
N ALA A 2 12.45 -0.55 -3.75
CA ALA A 2 13.72 -0.69 -4.48
C ALA A 2 14.50 0.61 -4.77
N TYR A 3 13.81 1.74 -4.93
CA TYR A 3 14.48 3.03 -5.12
C TYR A 3 15.27 3.46 -3.87
N PHE A 4 14.67 3.40 -2.68
CA PHE A 4 15.30 3.84 -1.43
C PHE A 4 16.48 2.94 -1.05
N GLU A 5 16.35 1.63 -1.26
CA GLU A 5 17.44 0.67 -1.05
C GLU A 5 18.62 0.96 -1.97
N ARG A 6 18.35 1.27 -3.25
CA ARG A 6 19.39 1.58 -4.23
C ARG A 6 20.17 2.86 -3.90
N ILE A 7 19.55 3.83 -3.21
CA ILE A 7 20.22 5.07 -2.77
C ILE A 7 20.79 4.98 -1.35
N GLY A 8 20.80 3.78 -0.75
CA GLY A 8 21.53 3.49 0.49
C GLY A 8 20.69 3.48 1.78
N TYR A 9 19.37 3.60 1.70
CA TYR A 9 18.52 3.47 2.88
C TYR A 9 18.23 1.99 3.18
N THR A 10 18.87 1.47 4.23
CA THR A 10 18.75 0.06 4.65
C THR A 10 17.62 -0.17 5.66
N GLN A 11 17.19 0.85 6.38
CA GLN A 11 16.06 0.80 7.30
C GLN A 11 14.94 1.69 6.78
N ASN A 12 13.79 1.08 6.50
CA ASN A 12 12.65 1.81 5.96
C ASN A 12 11.39 1.59 6.80
N VAL A 13 10.59 2.64 6.91
CA VAL A 13 9.24 2.58 7.49
C VAL A 13 8.23 2.73 6.37
N VAL A 14 7.34 1.75 6.25
CA VAL A 14 6.27 1.76 5.23
C VAL A 14 4.92 1.89 5.89
N ILE A 15 4.11 2.84 5.41
CA ILE A 15 2.73 3.03 5.84
C ILE A 15 1.82 2.53 4.72
N LEU A 16 1.05 1.48 5.02
CA LEU A 16 0.08 0.90 4.10
C LEU A 16 -1.33 1.37 4.44
N THR A 17 -2.16 1.55 3.43
CA THR A 17 -3.58 1.91 3.55
C THR A 17 -4.51 0.69 3.48
N GLN A 18 -3.94 -0.49 3.31
CA GLN A 18 -4.67 -1.75 3.24
C GLN A 18 -4.23 -2.68 4.38
N PRO A 19 -5.16 -3.50 4.92
CA PRO A 19 -4.85 -4.44 5.99
C PRO A 19 -3.96 -5.58 5.50
N GLN A 20 -3.44 -6.35 6.45
CA GLN A 20 -2.70 -7.56 6.14
C GLN A 20 -3.57 -8.56 5.35
N GLY A 21 -2.96 -9.24 4.39
CA GLY A 21 -3.67 -10.20 3.53
C GLY A 21 -4.44 -9.57 2.36
N TYR A 22 -4.48 -8.24 2.25
CA TYR A 22 -5.08 -7.60 1.08
C TYR A 22 -4.36 -8.01 -0.21
N ARG A 23 -5.17 -8.29 -1.24
CA ARG A 23 -4.69 -8.54 -2.61
C ARG A 23 -5.47 -7.66 -3.58
N LYS A 24 -4.74 -7.05 -4.49
CA LYS A 24 -5.35 -6.24 -5.55
C LYS A 24 -5.86 -7.15 -6.66
N GLU A 25 -7.13 -7.00 -6.98
CA GLU A 25 -7.76 -7.71 -8.09
C GLU A 25 -7.49 -7.03 -9.44
N LYS A 26 -7.64 -7.84 -10.50
CA LYS A 26 -7.59 -7.35 -11.88
C LYS A 26 -8.71 -6.35 -12.12
N ASN A 27 -8.39 -5.25 -12.82
CA ASN A 27 -9.39 -4.23 -13.13
C ASN A 27 -10.43 -4.79 -14.12
N GLN A 28 -11.70 -4.84 -13.70
CA GLN A 28 -12.81 -5.34 -14.52
C GLN A 28 -13.12 -4.45 -15.74
N LEU A 29 -12.69 -3.20 -15.72
CA LEU A 29 -12.88 -2.25 -16.83
C LEU A 29 -11.80 -2.36 -17.93
N LEU A 30 -10.91 -3.35 -17.88
CA LEU A 30 -9.86 -3.53 -18.88
C LEU A 30 -10.35 -3.61 -20.33
N PRO A 31 -11.47 -4.29 -20.66
CA PRO A 31 -11.98 -4.30 -22.02
C PRO A 31 -12.32 -2.89 -22.54
N LEU A 32 -12.97 -2.06 -21.71
CA LEU A 32 -13.28 -0.67 -22.04
C LEU A 32 -12.02 0.21 -22.15
N ILE A 33 -11.05 -0.03 -21.26
CA ILE A 33 -9.76 0.66 -21.25
C ILE A 33 -9.00 0.38 -22.55
N ARG A 34 -8.98 -0.87 -23.02
CA ARG A 34 -8.33 -1.28 -24.29
C ARG A 34 -8.93 -0.54 -25.48
N VAL A 35 -10.24 -0.41 -25.55
CA VAL A 35 -10.93 0.31 -26.62
C VAL A 35 -10.64 1.80 -26.55
N LYS A 36 -10.84 2.41 -25.37
CA LYS A 36 -10.68 3.85 -25.16
C LYS A 36 -9.24 4.32 -25.38
N TYR A 37 -8.26 3.55 -24.92
CA TYR A 37 -6.83 3.90 -24.94
C TYR A 37 -6.05 3.07 -25.98
N ARG A 38 -6.69 2.62 -27.06
CA ARG A 38 -6.07 1.82 -28.13
C ARG A 38 -4.82 2.45 -28.74
N HIS A 39 -4.74 3.79 -28.74
CA HIS A 39 -3.60 4.55 -29.27
C HIS A 39 -2.42 4.65 -28.27
N TYR A 40 -2.60 4.14 -27.04
CA TYR A 40 -1.60 4.16 -25.97
C TYR A 40 -1.32 2.74 -25.45
N PRO A 41 -0.71 1.86 -26.26
CA PRO A 41 -0.56 0.43 -25.93
C PRO A 41 0.25 0.21 -24.64
N ASN A 42 1.24 1.04 -24.36
CA ASN A 42 2.05 0.93 -23.15
C ASN A 42 1.24 1.27 -21.88
N LEU A 43 0.32 2.24 -21.96
CA LEU A 43 -0.60 2.55 -20.86
C LEU A 43 -1.54 1.37 -20.59
N VAL A 44 -2.12 0.79 -21.63
CA VAL A 44 -3.00 -0.38 -21.52
C VAL A 44 -2.26 -1.53 -20.86
N LYS A 45 -1.05 -1.86 -21.34
CA LYS A 45 -0.21 -2.92 -20.77
C LYS A 45 0.12 -2.67 -19.29
N ALA A 46 0.48 -1.43 -18.93
CA ALA A 46 0.75 -1.07 -17.54
C ALA A 46 -0.47 -1.27 -16.64
N LEU A 47 -1.68 -0.92 -17.11
CA LEU A 47 -2.93 -1.12 -16.36
C LEU A 47 -3.32 -2.60 -16.23
N GLU A 48 -2.99 -3.42 -17.23
CA GLU A 48 -3.24 -4.87 -17.23
C GLU A 48 -2.41 -5.59 -16.14
N VAL A 49 -1.13 -5.23 -16.02
CA VAL A 49 -0.20 -5.89 -15.08
C VAL A 49 -0.15 -5.22 -13.70
N ARG A 50 -0.82 -4.09 -13.52
CA ARG A 50 -0.77 -3.29 -12.29
C ARG A 50 -1.06 -4.09 -11.01
N HIS A 51 -2.05 -4.98 -11.06
CA HIS A 51 -2.43 -5.80 -9.91
C HIS A 51 -1.35 -6.81 -9.54
N LEU A 52 -0.66 -7.39 -10.54
CA LEU A 52 0.44 -8.33 -10.32
C LEU A 52 1.63 -7.62 -9.68
N MET A 53 2.03 -6.46 -10.21
CA MET A 53 3.12 -5.67 -9.65
C MET A 53 2.84 -5.21 -8.22
N TYR A 54 1.60 -4.74 -7.97
CA TYR A 54 1.17 -4.33 -6.63
C TYR A 54 1.24 -5.48 -5.63
N ASN A 55 0.76 -6.65 -6.02
CA ASN A 55 0.77 -7.84 -5.15
C ASN A 55 2.19 -8.35 -4.91
N ALA A 56 3.06 -8.33 -5.91
CA ALA A 56 4.47 -8.68 -5.76
C ALA A 56 5.20 -7.72 -4.80
N GLU A 57 4.88 -6.43 -4.84
CA GLU A 57 5.43 -5.45 -3.90
C GLU A 57 4.93 -5.69 -2.46
N LEU A 58 3.67 -6.08 -2.27
CA LEU A 58 3.15 -6.48 -0.97
C LEU A 58 3.87 -7.73 -0.42
N ASP A 59 4.17 -8.70 -1.28
CA ASP A 59 4.92 -9.90 -0.88
C ASP A 59 6.34 -9.55 -0.44
N LEU A 60 7.02 -8.69 -1.18
CA LEU A 60 8.35 -8.19 -0.83
C LEU A 60 8.35 -7.44 0.51
N ILE A 61 7.38 -6.55 0.72
CA ILE A 61 7.20 -5.82 1.99
C ILE A 61 7.02 -6.81 3.15
N GLN A 62 6.18 -7.83 2.97
CA GLN A 62 5.94 -8.82 4.02
C GLN A 62 7.19 -9.65 4.33
N GLU A 63 7.97 -9.99 3.32
CA GLU A 63 9.23 -10.72 3.50
C GLU A 63 10.26 -9.89 4.26
N GLN A 64 10.45 -8.63 3.89
CA GLN A 64 11.38 -7.72 4.56
C GLN A 64 10.94 -7.38 5.99
N GLU A 65 9.63 -7.24 6.23
CA GLU A 65 9.07 -7.07 7.58
C GLU A 65 9.41 -8.28 8.48
N LYS A 66 9.26 -9.50 7.96
CA LYS A 66 9.63 -10.74 8.68
C LYS A 66 11.11 -10.82 9.01
N ARG A 67 11.99 -10.31 8.15
CA ARG A 67 13.44 -10.25 8.39
C ARG A 67 13.83 -9.15 9.37
N GLY A 68 12.95 -8.19 9.64
CA GLY A 68 13.24 -7.03 10.48
C GLY A 68 14.01 -5.90 9.79
N ASP A 69 14.09 -5.92 8.45
CA ASP A 69 14.71 -4.90 7.62
C ASP A 69 13.75 -3.73 7.37
N LEU A 70 12.46 -3.95 7.57
CA LEU A 70 11.39 -3.02 7.31
C LEU A 70 10.40 -2.98 8.47
N PHE A 71 9.95 -1.77 8.82
CA PHE A 71 8.85 -1.57 9.75
C PHE A 71 7.57 -1.17 9.01
N VAL A 72 6.46 -1.85 9.28
CA VAL A 72 5.19 -1.59 8.60
C VAL A 72 4.13 -1.11 9.58
N ILE A 73 3.49 0.02 9.23
CA ILE A 73 2.27 0.50 9.88
C ILE A 73 1.12 0.26 8.90
N ARG A 74 0.08 -0.46 9.35
CA ARG A 74 -1.10 -0.78 8.53
C ARG A 74 -2.37 -0.78 9.36
N PRO A 75 -3.55 -0.52 8.76
CA PRO A 75 -4.82 -0.65 9.46
C PRO A 75 -5.10 -2.13 9.78
N HIS A 76 -5.80 -2.38 10.89
CA HIS A 76 -6.20 -3.74 11.30
C HIS A 76 -7.28 -4.33 10.38
N SER A 77 -8.13 -3.47 9.82
CA SER A 77 -9.22 -3.83 8.90
C SER A 77 -9.31 -2.86 7.75
N SER A 78 -10.13 -3.19 6.75
CA SER A 78 -10.38 -2.30 5.61
C SER A 78 -10.92 -0.96 6.07
N LEU A 79 -10.40 0.11 5.50
CA LEU A 79 -10.82 1.46 5.83
C LEU A 79 -12.25 1.73 5.31
N PRO A 80 -13.09 2.49 6.05
CA PRO A 80 -14.50 2.73 5.73
C PRO A 80 -14.69 3.81 4.62
N VAL A 81 -13.67 4.05 3.80
CA VAL A 81 -13.67 5.09 2.78
C VAL A 81 -13.54 4.50 1.39
N LYS A 82 -14.25 5.10 0.43
CA LYS A 82 -14.16 4.79 -1.00
C LYS A 82 -13.04 5.63 -1.64
N ARG A 83 -12.66 5.27 -2.89
CA ARG A 83 -11.65 5.98 -3.66
C ARG A 83 -11.91 7.49 -3.82
N MET A 84 -13.18 7.88 -3.92
CA MET A 84 -13.65 9.26 -4.07
C MET A 84 -14.59 9.62 -2.93
N GLU A 85 -14.18 9.33 -1.69
CA GLU A 85 -15.02 9.62 -0.51
C GLU A 85 -15.12 11.14 -0.29
N LYS A 86 -16.35 11.60 -0.01
CA LYS A 86 -16.66 13.02 0.25
C LYS A 86 -17.37 13.21 1.59
N ASP A 87 -17.75 12.12 2.27
CA ASP A 87 -18.42 12.20 3.56
C ASP A 87 -17.40 12.58 4.66
N PRO A 88 -17.55 13.77 5.29
CA PRO A 88 -16.62 14.22 6.33
C PRO A 88 -16.55 13.28 7.54
N ALA A 89 -17.67 12.63 7.91
CA ALA A 89 -17.71 11.71 9.03
C ALA A 89 -16.86 10.46 8.77
N LYS A 90 -16.94 9.89 7.55
CA LYS A 90 -16.10 8.76 7.15
C LYS A 90 -14.63 9.14 7.04
N LEU A 91 -14.33 10.33 6.52
CA LEU A 91 -12.95 10.84 6.45
C LEU A 91 -12.37 11.03 7.86
N LYS A 92 -13.16 11.56 8.80
CA LYS A 92 -12.75 11.67 10.22
C LYS A 92 -12.50 10.30 10.84
N THR A 93 -13.40 9.36 10.65
CA THR A 93 -13.21 7.97 11.13
C THR A 93 -11.92 7.35 10.57
N CYS A 94 -11.66 7.53 9.28
CA CYS A 94 -10.43 7.05 8.64
C CYS A 94 -9.18 7.69 9.25
N TYR A 95 -9.20 8.98 9.52
CA TYR A 95 -8.12 9.70 10.21
C TYR A 95 -7.85 9.14 11.62
N GLU A 96 -8.89 8.93 12.42
CA GLU A 96 -8.77 8.38 13.78
C GLU A 96 -8.21 6.95 13.77
N LEU A 97 -8.64 6.11 12.82
CA LEU A 97 -8.08 4.76 12.63
C LEU A 97 -6.59 4.80 12.29
N GLY A 98 -6.17 5.75 11.46
CA GLY A 98 -4.75 5.96 11.14
C GLY A 98 -3.92 6.39 12.36
N ARG A 99 -4.45 7.32 13.16
CA ARG A 99 -3.83 7.72 14.42
C ARG A 99 -3.67 6.56 15.39
N GLN A 100 -4.74 5.80 15.57
CA GLN A 100 -4.75 4.62 16.44
C GLN A 100 -3.71 3.57 16.03
N ALA A 101 -3.62 3.29 14.72
CA ALA A 101 -2.63 2.36 14.18
C ALA A 101 -1.18 2.84 14.45
N ALA A 102 -0.92 4.15 14.28
CA ALA A 102 0.38 4.74 14.55
C ALA A 102 0.72 4.70 16.05
N GLU A 103 -0.21 5.05 16.93
CA GLU A 103 0.00 5.05 18.38
C GLU A 103 0.27 3.63 18.92
N THR A 104 -0.49 2.64 18.45
CA THR A 104 -0.27 1.22 18.79
C THR A 104 1.11 0.72 18.32
N ALA A 105 1.62 1.26 17.20
CA ALA A 105 2.91 0.88 16.64
C ALA A 105 4.10 1.63 17.26
N ARG A 106 3.86 2.71 18.02
CA ARG A 106 4.85 3.70 18.45
C ARG A 106 6.07 3.10 19.15
N GLU A 107 5.85 2.32 20.19
CA GLU A 107 6.97 1.73 20.97
C GLU A 107 7.84 0.81 20.12
N ARG A 108 7.20 -0.03 19.29
CA ARG A 108 7.91 -0.93 18.36
C ARG A 108 8.66 -0.16 17.28
N LEU A 109 8.08 0.93 16.78
CA LEU A 109 8.72 1.82 15.82
C LEU A 109 9.97 2.46 16.42
N LEU A 110 9.87 3.00 17.65
CA LEU A 110 11.02 3.59 18.33
C LEU A 110 12.13 2.58 18.60
N ALA A 111 11.77 1.34 18.93
CA ALA A 111 12.74 0.26 19.08
C ALA A 111 13.42 -0.11 17.76
N PHE A 112 12.66 -0.13 16.66
CA PHE A 112 13.20 -0.39 15.31
C PHE A 112 14.19 0.70 14.87
N LEU A 113 13.89 1.97 15.12
CA LEU A 113 14.74 3.10 14.73
C LEU A 113 16.03 3.23 15.55
N LYS A 114 16.13 2.52 16.69
CA LYS A 114 17.33 2.50 17.53
C LYS A 114 18.33 1.38 17.15
N LYS A 115 17.94 0.49 16.26
CA LYS A 115 18.84 -0.55 15.73
C LYS A 115 19.86 0.07 14.79
#